data_e98edb181d2d011b811077c3ef1344ed
#
_entry.id   e98edb181d2d011b811077c3ef1344ed
#
_cell.length_a   1.000
_cell.length_b   1.000
_cell.length_c   1.000
_cell.angle_alpha   90.00
_cell.angle_beta   90.00
_cell.angle_gamma   90.00
#
_symmetry.space_group_name_H-M   'P 1'
#
loop_
_entity.id
_entity.type
_entity.pdbx_description
1 polymer ?
#
loop_
_entity_poly.entity_id
_entity_poly.type
_entity_poly.pdbx_seq_one_letter_code
_entity_poly.pdbx_strand_id
1 'polypeptide(L)'
;NALAKSVKSRRLPADPSCHICGYNLFMSAYHGLACIGDERVPEPQPLPNFPVVCLELISAAVLNSTDLQISFLINGNTISDRIRIIGKIQLTAPGYSCHRGKLRNYIGTVNENGQVIFTIQNYKATSGLDLQEYQVHMRYFLIDAVSGHRSKEQSLSVRISI
;
A
#
# COMPACT_ATOMS: atom_id res chain seq x y z
N ASN A 1 -13.84 -16.70 18.70
CA ASN A 1 -13.81 -16.13 17.34
C ASN A 1 -13.37 -17.22 16.36
N ALA A 2 -14.16 -17.41 15.27
CA ALA A 2 -13.92 -18.47 14.29
C ALA A 2 -12.57 -18.30 13.58
N LEU A 3 -12.18 -17.07 13.24
CA LEU A 3 -10.90 -16.78 12.62
C LEU A 3 -9.74 -17.09 13.58
N ALA A 4 -9.88 -16.75 14.86
CA ALA A 4 -8.88 -17.05 15.88
C ALA A 4 -8.65 -18.55 16.00
N LYS A 5 -9.71 -19.36 15.94
CA LYS A 5 -9.60 -20.82 15.96
C LYS A 5 -8.97 -21.37 14.70
N SER A 6 -9.32 -20.83 13.54
CA SER A 6 -8.83 -21.33 12.24
C SER A 6 -7.35 -21.01 11.99
N VAL A 7 -6.81 -19.97 12.62
CA VAL A 7 -5.45 -19.48 12.35
C VAL A 7 -4.49 -19.66 13.52
N LYS A 8 -4.95 -20.23 14.63
CA LYS A 8 -4.08 -20.55 15.76
C LYS A 8 -2.91 -21.41 15.28
N SER A 9 -1.72 -21.03 15.59
CA SER A 9 -0.48 -21.68 15.16
C SER A 9 -0.06 -21.44 13.68
N ARG A 10 -0.81 -20.68 12.90
CA ARG A 10 -0.40 -20.31 11.54
C ARG A 10 0.59 -19.15 11.55
N ARG A 11 1.37 -19.07 10.49
CA ARG A 11 2.30 -17.96 10.30
C ARG A 11 1.57 -16.72 9.80
N LEU A 12 2.11 -15.54 10.13
CA LEU A 12 1.58 -14.27 9.66
C LEU A 12 1.79 -14.13 8.14
N PRO A 13 0.76 -13.77 7.33
CA PRO A 13 0.92 -13.58 5.88
C PRO A 13 1.93 -12.49 5.51
N ALA A 14 2.05 -11.44 6.31
CA ALA A 14 2.99 -10.34 6.07
C ALA A 14 4.44 -10.73 6.38
N ASP A 15 4.65 -11.64 7.34
CA ASP A 15 5.95 -12.16 7.72
C ASP A 15 5.82 -13.65 8.08
N PRO A 16 6.09 -14.55 7.13
CA PRO A 16 5.96 -15.99 7.36
C PRO A 16 6.90 -16.56 8.42
N SER A 17 7.93 -15.83 8.85
CA SER A 17 8.81 -16.22 9.93
C SER A 17 8.21 -16.01 11.32
N CYS A 18 7.19 -15.14 11.43
CA CYS A 18 6.52 -14.81 12.68
C CYS A 18 5.26 -15.63 12.88
N HIS A 19 5.10 -16.16 14.08
CA HIS A 19 3.85 -16.74 14.54
C HIS A 19 2.97 -15.67 15.20
N ILE A 20 1.68 -15.74 14.94
CA ILE A 20 0.70 -14.78 15.43
C ILE A 20 -0.48 -15.51 16.07
N CYS A 21 -0.99 -14.99 17.18
CA CYS A 21 -2.23 -15.54 17.75
C CYS A 21 -3.45 -15.18 16.88
N GLY A 22 -4.48 -16.00 16.98
CA GLY A 22 -5.68 -15.81 16.15
C GLY A 22 -6.38 -14.47 16.34
N TYR A 23 -6.35 -13.91 17.57
CA TYR A 23 -6.91 -12.58 17.82
C TYR A 23 -6.15 -11.48 17.06
N ASN A 24 -4.83 -11.50 17.13
CA ASN A 24 -4.02 -10.50 16.45
C ASN A 24 -4.15 -10.62 14.93
N LEU A 25 -4.26 -11.84 14.40
CA LEU A 25 -4.50 -12.04 12.98
C LEU A 25 -5.88 -11.51 12.56
N PHE A 26 -6.91 -11.73 13.39
CA PHE A 26 -8.23 -11.14 13.16
C PHE A 26 -8.18 -9.62 13.13
N MET A 27 -7.51 -8.99 14.10
CA MET A 27 -7.37 -7.53 14.13
C MET A 27 -6.57 -7.01 12.93
N SER A 28 -5.52 -7.72 12.52
CA SER A 28 -4.77 -7.38 11.31
C SER A 28 -5.64 -7.43 10.06
N ALA A 29 -6.47 -8.46 9.90
CA ALA A 29 -7.40 -8.59 8.78
C ALA A 29 -8.48 -7.50 8.82
N TYR A 30 -9.02 -7.19 9.99
CA TYR A 30 -9.99 -6.11 10.17
C TYR A 30 -9.42 -4.76 9.74
N HIS A 31 -8.21 -4.43 10.19
CA HIS A 31 -7.53 -3.20 9.80
C HIS A 31 -7.16 -3.20 8.31
N GLY A 32 -6.82 -4.34 7.75
CA GLY A 32 -6.55 -4.47 6.32
C GLY A 32 -7.79 -4.13 5.48
N LEU A 33 -8.95 -4.66 5.83
CA LEU A 33 -10.21 -4.31 5.16
C LEU A 33 -10.55 -2.83 5.34
N ALA A 34 -10.34 -2.27 6.52
CA ALA A 34 -10.57 -0.85 6.77
C ALA A 34 -9.67 0.05 5.90
N CYS A 35 -8.44 -0.35 5.61
CA CYS A 35 -7.53 0.38 4.71
C CYS A 35 -8.07 0.54 3.29
N ILE A 36 -8.92 -0.36 2.83
CA ILE A 36 -9.56 -0.30 1.51
C ILE A 36 -11.01 0.20 1.58
N GLY A 37 -11.42 0.77 2.72
CA GLY A 37 -12.76 1.30 2.92
C GLY A 37 -13.84 0.25 3.15
N ASP A 38 -13.47 -0.97 3.49
CA ASP A 38 -14.41 -2.06 3.76
C ASP A 38 -14.58 -2.25 5.27
N GLU A 39 -15.79 -2.02 5.77
CA GLU A 39 -16.12 -2.08 7.20
C GLU A 39 -16.64 -3.46 7.65
N ARG A 40 -16.70 -4.44 6.77
CA ARG A 40 -17.19 -5.76 7.16
C ARG A 40 -16.24 -6.45 8.14
N VAL A 41 -16.81 -7.35 8.92
CA VAL A 41 -16.04 -8.20 9.84
C VAL A 41 -15.34 -9.30 9.05
N PRO A 42 -14.01 -9.50 9.24
CA PRO A 42 -13.29 -10.56 8.56
C PRO A 42 -13.85 -11.94 8.89
N GLU A 43 -14.05 -12.76 7.86
CA GLU A 43 -14.44 -14.16 7.99
C GLU A 43 -13.23 -15.08 7.86
N PRO A 44 -13.29 -16.30 8.42
CA PRO A 44 -12.23 -17.28 8.22
C PRO A 44 -12.05 -17.59 6.74
N GLN A 45 -10.84 -17.33 6.23
CA GLN A 45 -10.45 -17.60 4.85
C GLN A 45 -9.11 -18.33 4.84
N PRO A 46 -8.80 -19.12 3.82
CA PRO A 46 -7.45 -19.61 3.61
C PRO A 46 -6.49 -18.41 3.55
N LEU A 47 -5.31 -18.57 4.13
CA LEU A 47 -4.29 -17.52 4.04
C LEU A 47 -3.92 -17.30 2.57
N PRO A 48 -3.93 -16.03 2.09
CA PRO A 48 -3.63 -15.75 0.69
C PRO A 48 -2.16 -15.98 0.40
N ASN A 49 -1.88 -16.34 -0.83
CA ASN A 49 -0.53 -16.41 -1.36
C ASN A 49 -0.30 -15.16 -2.20
N PHE A 50 0.41 -14.19 -1.63
CA PHE A 50 0.63 -12.92 -2.31
C PHE A 50 1.68 -13.05 -3.42
N PRO A 51 1.43 -12.45 -4.60
CA PRO A 51 2.47 -12.35 -5.62
C PRO A 51 3.60 -11.44 -5.15
N VAL A 52 4.81 -11.71 -5.58
CA VAL A 52 5.95 -10.81 -5.38
C VAL A 52 5.90 -9.76 -6.48
N VAL A 53 5.76 -8.49 -6.10
CA VAL A 53 5.74 -7.36 -7.03
C VAL A 53 6.73 -6.29 -6.60
N CYS A 54 7.35 -5.65 -7.58
CA CYS A 54 8.20 -4.48 -7.39
C CYS A 54 7.60 -3.32 -8.19
N LEU A 55 7.62 -2.13 -7.60
CA LEU A 55 7.16 -0.92 -8.27
C LEU A 55 8.35 -0.11 -8.79
N GLU A 56 8.25 0.33 -10.03
CA GLU A 56 9.24 1.15 -10.69
C GLU A 56 8.59 2.44 -11.21
N LEU A 57 9.17 3.58 -10.89
CA LEU A 57 8.64 4.87 -11.29
C LEU A 57 8.59 5.01 -12.82
N ILE A 58 7.43 5.40 -13.34
CA ILE A 58 7.25 5.76 -14.75
C ILE A 58 7.20 7.27 -14.92
N SER A 59 6.28 7.92 -14.20
CA SER A 59 6.03 9.35 -14.37
C SER A 59 5.33 9.95 -13.15
N ALA A 60 5.43 11.28 -13.07
CA ALA A 60 4.65 12.08 -12.15
C ALA A 60 4.07 13.28 -12.91
N ALA A 61 2.82 13.60 -12.65
CA ALA A 61 2.13 14.72 -13.32
C ALA A 61 1.15 15.39 -12.36
N VAL A 62 0.99 16.69 -12.52
CA VAL A 62 0.01 17.47 -11.74
C VAL A 62 -1.28 17.56 -12.53
N LEU A 63 -2.39 17.19 -11.89
CA LEU A 63 -3.74 17.34 -12.42
C LEU A 63 -4.46 18.49 -11.76
N ASN A 64 -5.22 19.26 -12.56
CA ASN A 64 -6.06 20.38 -12.08
C ASN A 64 -5.30 21.37 -11.19
N SER A 65 -3.99 21.49 -11.36
CA SER A 65 -3.09 22.34 -10.56
C SER A 65 -3.02 22.04 -9.07
N THR A 66 -3.69 20.99 -8.59
CA THR A 66 -3.79 20.66 -7.15
C THR A 66 -3.37 19.25 -6.82
N ASP A 67 -3.61 18.30 -7.70
CA ASP A 67 -3.41 16.88 -7.42
C ASP A 67 -2.16 16.34 -8.13
N LEU A 68 -1.37 15.57 -7.43
CA LEU A 68 -0.19 14.92 -7.98
C LEU A 68 -0.52 13.44 -8.23
N GLN A 69 -0.38 13.03 -9.48
CA GLN A 69 -0.43 11.62 -9.86
C GLN A 69 0.97 11.06 -10.06
N ILE A 70 1.25 9.94 -9.41
CA ILE A 70 2.51 9.22 -9.54
C ILE A 70 2.19 7.84 -10.09
N SER A 71 2.79 7.50 -11.21
CA SER A 71 2.57 6.23 -11.91
C SER A 71 3.79 5.32 -11.79
N PHE A 72 3.55 4.08 -11.44
CA PHE A 72 4.57 3.05 -11.33
C PHE A 72 4.24 1.87 -12.23
N LEU A 73 5.27 1.28 -12.80
CA LEU A 73 5.17 -0.02 -13.47
C LEU A 73 5.19 -1.11 -12.40
N ILE A 74 4.28 -2.07 -12.54
CA ILE A 74 4.24 -3.26 -11.69
C ILE A 74 5.10 -4.34 -12.35
N ASN A 75 6.27 -4.58 -11.78
CA ASN A 75 7.16 -5.65 -12.20
C ASN A 75 6.95 -6.88 -11.33
N GLY A 76 6.84 -8.04 -11.92
CA GLY A 76 6.66 -9.30 -11.24
C GLY A 76 5.41 -10.05 -11.70
N ASN A 77 4.73 -10.71 -10.78
CA ASN A 77 3.55 -11.51 -11.08
C ASN A 77 2.32 -10.65 -11.38
N THR A 78 1.42 -11.17 -12.19
CA THR A 78 0.14 -10.54 -12.47
C THR A 78 -0.67 -10.38 -11.18
N ILE A 79 -1.25 -9.20 -11.00
CA ILE A 79 -2.11 -8.89 -9.87
C ILE A 79 -3.55 -9.17 -10.25
N SER A 80 -4.25 -9.99 -9.47
CA SER A 80 -5.66 -10.27 -9.65
C SER A 80 -6.53 -9.12 -9.15
N ASP A 81 -7.80 -9.06 -9.58
CA ASP A 81 -8.78 -8.08 -9.12
C ASP A 81 -9.06 -8.15 -7.61
N ARG A 82 -8.73 -9.28 -7.01
CA ARG A 82 -8.86 -9.51 -5.58
C ARG A 82 -7.81 -8.74 -4.76
N ILE A 83 -6.68 -8.37 -5.37
CA ILE A 83 -5.56 -7.73 -4.70
C ILE A 83 -5.64 -6.21 -4.88
N ARG A 84 -5.43 -5.48 -3.80
CA ARG A 84 -5.27 -4.03 -3.78
C ARG A 84 -3.85 -3.67 -3.40
N ILE A 85 -3.32 -2.61 -4.01
CA ILE A 85 -1.99 -2.07 -3.69
C ILE A 85 -2.18 -0.82 -2.85
N ILE A 86 -1.60 -0.81 -1.66
CA ILE A 86 -1.61 0.34 -0.77
C ILE A 86 -0.22 0.95 -0.74
N GLY A 87 -0.13 2.24 -0.97
CA GLY A 87 1.08 3.02 -0.80
C GLY A 87 0.97 3.96 0.40
N LYS A 88 1.91 3.86 1.33
CA LYS A 88 2.11 4.86 2.38
C LYS A 88 3.14 5.85 1.86
N ILE A 89 2.70 7.05 1.53
CA ILE A 89 3.53 8.01 0.79
C ILE A 89 3.76 9.27 1.62
N GLN A 90 4.98 9.78 1.55
CA GLN A 90 5.36 11.12 1.99
C GLN A 90 6.16 11.80 0.90
N LEU A 91 5.86 13.09 0.67
CA LEU A 91 6.66 13.97 -0.17
C LEU A 91 7.57 14.81 0.71
N THR A 92 8.84 14.87 0.38
CA THR A 92 9.83 15.73 1.01
C THR A 92 10.60 16.53 -0.04
N ALA A 93 11.37 17.53 0.40
CA ALA A 93 12.38 18.12 -0.46
C ALA A 93 13.47 17.07 -0.77
N PRO A 94 14.12 17.14 -1.95
CA PRO A 94 15.22 16.23 -2.27
C PRO A 94 16.33 16.29 -1.21
N GLY A 95 16.84 15.11 -0.82
CA GLY A 95 17.89 14.98 0.18
C GLY A 95 17.41 14.85 1.64
N TYR A 96 16.11 14.97 1.89
CA TYR A 96 15.55 14.77 3.23
C TYR A 96 15.05 13.33 3.42
N SER A 97 15.11 12.87 4.67
CA SER A 97 14.67 11.53 5.05
C SER A 97 13.17 11.47 5.24
N CYS A 98 12.64 10.26 5.14
CA CYS A 98 11.25 9.96 5.47
C CYS A 98 10.98 10.10 6.98
N HIS A 99 9.88 10.72 7.34
CA HIS A 99 9.36 10.76 8.69
C HIS A 99 8.12 9.84 8.77
N ARG A 100 8.23 8.75 9.52
CA ARG A 100 7.17 7.72 9.60
C ARG A 100 5.80 8.27 9.97
N GLY A 101 5.73 9.21 10.90
CA GLY A 101 4.48 9.82 11.35
C GLY A 101 3.77 10.67 10.31
N LYS A 102 4.45 11.02 9.21
CA LYS A 102 3.89 11.81 8.10
C LYS A 102 3.50 10.99 6.89
N LEU A 103 3.73 9.69 6.91
CA LEU A 103 3.25 8.78 5.86
C LEU A 103 1.72 8.74 5.88
N ARG A 104 1.11 8.81 4.70
CA ARG A 104 -0.34 8.73 4.50
C ARG A 104 -0.66 7.59 3.55
N ASN A 105 -1.79 6.93 3.80
CA ASN A 105 -2.25 5.80 3.00
C ASN A 105 -2.95 6.28 1.73
N TYR A 106 -2.57 5.67 0.61
CA TYR A 106 -3.23 5.86 -0.68
C TYR A 106 -3.50 4.51 -1.32
N ILE A 107 -4.68 4.36 -1.89
CA ILE A 107 -5.05 3.16 -2.64
C ILE A 107 -4.59 3.35 -4.08
N GLY A 108 -3.78 2.44 -4.59
CA GLY A 108 -3.34 2.46 -5.98
C GLY A 108 -4.44 2.01 -6.93
N THR A 109 -4.62 2.74 -8.01
CA THR A 109 -5.49 2.35 -9.12
C THR A 109 -4.67 1.62 -10.15
N VAL A 110 -4.96 0.32 -10.35
CA VAL A 110 -4.28 -0.51 -11.34
C VAL A 110 -5.00 -0.38 -12.69
N ASN A 111 -4.24 -0.11 -13.75
CA ASN A 111 -4.79 -0.03 -15.10
C ASN A 111 -4.48 -1.31 -15.90
N GLU A 112 -5.05 -1.39 -17.11
CA GLU A 112 -4.89 -2.54 -18.01
C GLU A 112 -3.44 -2.73 -18.51
N ASN A 113 -2.62 -1.70 -18.42
CA ASN A 113 -1.23 -1.73 -18.88
C ASN A 113 -0.24 -2.24 -17.82
N GLY A 114 -0.73 -2.75 -16.70
CA GLY A 114 0.14 -3.22 -15.61
C GLY A 114 0.80 -2.09 -14.84
N GLN A 115 0.18 -0.93 -14.79
CA GLN A 115 0.63 0.23 -14.04
C GLN A 115 -0.28 0.48 -12.84
N VAL A 116 0.30 0.99 -11.77
CA VAL A 116 -0.45 1.48 -10.61
C VAL A 116 -0.26 2.99 -10.49
N ILE A 117 -1.36 3.69 -10.24
CA ILE A 117 -1.39 5.14 -10.12
C ILE A 117 -1.84 5.50 -8.71
N PHE A 118 -1.03 6.32 -8.04
CA PHE A 118 -1.38 6.92 -6.76
C PHE A 118 -1.68 8.41 -6.97
N THR A 119 -2.80 8.89 -6.45
CA THR A 119 -3.19 10.29 -6.54
C THR A 119 -3.13 10.94 -5.18
N ILE A 120 -2.27 11.95 -5.04
CA ILE A 120 -2.14 12.75 -3.82
C ILE A 120 -2.94 14.03 -4.04
N GLN A 121 -4.12 14.10 -3.43
CA GLN A 121 -4.97 15.28 -3.51
C GLN A 121 -4.34 16.44 -2.74
N ASN A 122 -4.38 17.62 -3.36
CA ASN A 122 -3.86 18.86 -2.78
C ASN A 122 -2.43 18.67 -2.22
N TYR A 123 -1.54 18.19 -3.06
CA TYR A 123 -0.19 17.75 -2.65
C TYR A 123 0.65 18.85 -2.00
N LYS A 124 0.46 20.12 -2.38
CA LYS A 124 1.17 21.25 -1.76
C LYS A 124 0.73 21.45 -0.32
N ALA A 125 -0.55 21.42 -0.03
CA ALA A 125 -1.07 21.54 1.33
C ALA A 125 -0.73 20.30 2.18
N THR A 126 -0.84 19.12 1.59
CA THR A 126 -0.55 17.85 2.28
C THR A 126 0.93 17.74 2.66
N SER A 127 1.84 18.14 1.77
CA SER A 127 3.29 18.12 2.04
C SER A 127 3.80 19.35 2.77
N GLY A 128 3.07 20.48 2.68
CA GLY A 128 3.53 21.77 3.16
C GLY A 128 4.63 22.37 2.29
N LEU A 129 4.86 21.86 1.09
CA LEU A 129 5.95 22.26 0.20
C LEU A 129 5.41 22.64 -1.19
N ASP A 130 5.98 23.67 -1.77
CA ASP A 130 5.74 24.11 -3.15
C ASP A 130 7.07 24.11 -3.90
N LEU A 131 7.45 22.97 -4.46
CA LEU A 131 8.72 22.74 -5.12
C LEU A 131 8.51 22.22 -6.53
N GLN A 132 9.56 22.29 -7.35
CA GLN A 132 9.58 21.70 -8.70
C GLN A 132 10.07 20.25 -8.67
N GLU A 133 10.81 19.88 -7.64
CA GLU A 133 11.30 18.52 -7.42
C GLU A 133 10.94 18.06 -6.02
N TYR A 134 10.53 16.81 -5.92
CA TYR A 134 10.22 16.16 -4.65
C TYR A 134 10.95 14.83 -4.54
N GLN A 135 11.24 14.44 -3.31
CA GLN A 135 11.57 13.07 -2.98
C GLN A 135 10.29 12.36 -2.54
N VAL A 136 9.94 11.29 -3.23
CA VAL A 136 8.80 10.43 -2.88
C VAL A 136 9.31 9.29 -2.02
N HIS A 137 8.90 9.25 -0.77
CA HIS A 137 9.14 8.12 0.11
C HIS A 137 7.88 7.28 0.18
N MET A 138 7.97 6.02 -0.19
CA MET A 138 6.82 5.14 -0.23
C MET A 138 7.14 3.79 0.43
N ARG A 139 6.20 3.32 1.23
CA ARG A 139 6.12 1.93 1.66
C ARG A 139 4.85 1.36 1.08
N TYR A 140 4.95 0.24 0.41
CA TYR A 140 3.80 -0.36 -0.24
C TYR A 140 3.65 -1.83 0.13
N PHE A 141 2.42 -2.27 0.11
CA PHE A 141 2.05 -3.64 0.41
C PHE A 141 0.75 -4.00 -0.32
N LEU A 142 0.48 -5.28 -0.40
CA LEU A 142 -0.73 -5.80 -1.02
C LEU A 142 -1.74 -6.15 0.05
N ILE A 143 -3.02 -5.94 -0.25
CA ILE A 143 -4.13 -6.40 0.58
C ILE A 143 -5.01 -7.32 -0.25
N ASP A 144 -5.35 -8.47 0.35
CA ASP A 144 -6.40 -9.33 -0.18
C ASP A 144 -7.76 -8.74 0.22
N ALA A 145 -8.51 -8.26 -0.78
CA ALA A 145 -9.80 -7.63 -0.56
C ALA A 145 -10.87 -8.58 0.01
N VAL A 146 -10.67 -9.88 -0.07
CA VAL A 146 -11.60 -10.88 0.47
C VAL A 146 -11.32 -11.14 1.94
N SER A 147 -10.08 -11.42 2.31
CA SER A 147 -9.70 -11.80 3.68
C SER A 147 -9.24 -10.63 4.54
N GLY A 148 -8.80 -9.53 3.95
CA GLY A 148 -8.18 -8.41 4.64
C GLY A 148 -6.72 -8.63 5.05
N HIS A 149 -6.16 -9.80 4.76
CA HIS A 149 -4.74 -10.05 5.04
C HIS A 149 -3.86 -9.21 4.12
N ARG A 150 -2.69 -8.83 4.61
CA ARG A 150 -1.74 -8.03 3.88
C ARG A 150 -0.40 -8.74 3.72
N SER A 151 0.30 -8.38 2.64
CA SER A 151 1.67 -8.83 2.38
C SER A 151 2.67 -8.07 3.25
N LYS A 152 3.93 -8.51 3.18
CA LYS A 152 5.07 -7.76 3.73
C LYS A 152 5.19 -6.40 3.03
N GLU A 153 5.53 -5.35 3.80
CA GLU A 153 5.83 -4.04 3.24
C GLU A 153 7.18 -4.04 2.50
N GLN A 154 7.18 -3.35 1.38
CA GLN A 154 8.40 -2.97 0.68
C GLN A 154 8.52 -1.46 0.67
N SER A 155 9.73 -0.94 0.57
CA SER A 155 9.96 0.50 0.56
C SER A 155 10.73 0.92 -0.69
N LEU A 156 10.42 2.11 -1.17
CA LEU A 156 11.16 2.77 -2.23
C LEU A 156 11.27 4.27 -1.95
N SER A 157 12.29 4.87 -2.50
CA SER A 157 12.49 6.32 -2.46
C SER A 157 12.97 6.76 -3.83
N VAL A 158 12.22 7.65 -4.47
CA VAL A 158 12.54 8.14 -5.81
C VAL A 158 12.36 9.65 -5.88
N ARG A 159 13.14 10.29 -6.75
CA ARG A 159 13.00 11.71 -7.04
C ARG A 159 12.07 11.89 -8.22
N ILE A 160 11.17 12.86 -8.12
CA ILE A 160 10.27 13.26 -9.20
C ILE A 160 10.43 14.73 -9.51
N SER A 161 10.22 15.09 -10.76
CA SER A 161 10.13 16.47 -11.24
C SER A 161 8.73 16.74 -11.76
N ILE A 162 8.21 17.91 -11.45
CA ILE A 162 6.86 18.32 -11.83
C ILE A 162 6.92 19.32 -12.98
#